data_a5a08ba0584d99c87d7ebadc5d7d85c4
#
_entry.id   a5a08ba0584d99c87d7ebadc5d7d85c4
#
_cell.length_a   1.000
_cell.length_b   1.000
_cell.length_c   1.000
_cell.angle_alpha   90.00
_cell.angle_beta   90.00
_cell.angle_gamma   90.00
#
_symmetry.space_group_name_H-M   'P 1'
#
loop_
_entity.id
_entity.type
_entity.pdbx_description
1 polymer ?
#
loop_
_entity_poly.entity_id
_entity_poly.type
_entity_poly.pdbx_seq_one_letter_code
_entity_poly.pdbx_strand_id
1 'polypeptide(L)'
;TGGENNAQAVCNSLMDAGLGALPVHLGENLGAENERIVHGTAAEIAQLSCPDLAVLLIENPRAANKNEPIRDEMLTRGKVPMTKEEVRWVSVNRLTVRPTDTVWDVGAGTGAVTLELARKASDGTIYAVERKPEAIALLHENRIKLSGYNVKIIEGPAPEALENLPAPDCVFVGGSGGRMREILELARENKVQCIVVKDFSRFARNYIEMGTYLEQIFPF
;
A
#
# COMPACT_ATOMS: atom_id res chain seq x y z
N THR A 1 14.02 -3.00 -21.42
CA THR A 1 13.44 -1.66 -21.20
C THR A 1 13.34 -0.92 -22.51
N GLY A 2 12.29 -0.11 -22.69
CA GLY A 2 12.13 0.69 -23.92
C GLY A 2 10.89 1.58 -23.83
N GLY A 3 10.82 2.62 -24.68
CA GLY A 3 9.73 3.59 -24.70
C GLY A 3 9.56 4.28 -23.35
N GLU A 4 8.29 4.33 -22.87
CA GLU A 4 7.96 4.95 -21.57
C GLU A 4 8.61 4.24 -20.37
N ASN A 5 8.93 2.95 -20.49
CA ASN A 5 9.59 2.14 -19.47
C ASN A 5 11.09 1.98 -19.76
N ASN A 6 11.78 3.05 -20.10
CA ASN A 6 13.22 3.04 -20.29
C ASN A 6 13.97 2.83 -18.94
N ALA A 7 15.29 2.65 -19.00
CA ALA A 7 16.10 2.35 -17.83
C ALA A 7 16.01 3.43 -16.75
N GLN A 8 15.96 4.71 -17.14
CA GLN A 8 15.80 5.82 -16.19
C GLN A 8 14.44 5.81 -15.49
N ALA A 9 13.35 5.60 -16.24
CA ALA A 9 11.98 5.53 -15.67
C ALA A 9 11.85 4.39 -14.65
N VAL A 10 12.40 3.22 -14.95
CA VAL A 10 12.42 2.08 -14.03
C VAL A 10 13.23 2.41 -12.76
N CYS A 11 14.42 2.98 -12.93
CA CYS A 11 15.27 3.36 -11.78
C CYS A 11 14.64 4.48 -10.93
N ASN A 12 13.96 5.46 -11.55
CA ASN A 12 13.21 6.48 -10.81
C ASN A 12 12.07 5.86 -10.01
N SER A 13 11.32 4.90 -10.57
CA SER A 13 10.29 4.17 -9.84
C SER A 13 10.86 3.39 -8.65
N LEU A 14 12.07 2.82 -8.77
CA LEU A 14 12.77 2.20 -7.65
C LEU A 14 13.15 3.23 -6.57
N MET A 15 13.59 4.42 -6.96
CA MET A 15 13.89 5.50 -6.01
C MET A 15 12.64 5.94 -5.24
N ASP A 16 11.51 6.13 -5.93
CA ASP A 16 10.22 6.49 -5.34
C ASP A 16 9.72 5.42 -4.36
N ALA A 17 10.05 4.16 -4.63
CA ALA A 17 9.79 3.04 -3.73
C ALA A 17 10.78 2.91 -2.55
N GLY A 18 11.78 3.80 -2.43
CA GLY A 18 12.82 3.71 -1.41
C GLY A 18 13.91 2.65 -1.70
N LEU A 19 14.00 2.19 -2.94
CA LEU A 19 14.91 1.14 -3.42
C LEU A 19 16.11 1.69 -4.20
N GLY A 20 16.41 2.98 -4.09
CA GLY A 20 17.48 3.64 -4.83
C GLY A 20 18.88 3.06 -4.62
N ALA A 21 19.12 2.38 -3.50
CA ALA A 21 20.38 1.72 -3.17
C ALA A 21 20.54 0.29 -3.74
N LEU A 22 19.53 -0.26 -4.44
CA LEU A 22 19.65 -1.59 -5.03
C LEU A 22 20.72 -1.63 -6.12
N PRO A 23 21.54 -2.70 -6.19
CA PRO A 23 22.45 -2.92 -7.30
C PRO A 23 21.68 -3.12 -8.61
N VAL A 24 22.10 -2.40 -9.63
CA VAL A 24 21.52 -2.45 -10.98
C VAL A 24 22.65 -2.62 -11.98
N HIS A 25 22.45 -3.53 -12.93
CA HIS A 25 23.34 -3.76 -14.05
C HIS A 25 22.58 -3.39 -15.32
N LEU A 26 23.08 -2.39 -16.04
CA LEU A 26 22.52 -1.91 -17.30
C LEU A 26 23.35 -2.46 -18.45
N GLY A 27 22.73 -3.17 -19.37
CA GLY A 27 23.32 -3.63 -20.62
C GLY A 27 22.70 -2.92 -21.82
N GLU A 28 23.51 -2.22 -22.60
CA GLU A 28 23.15 -1.52 -23.81
C GLU A 28 23.76 -2.23 -25.02
N ASN A 29 23.01 -2.33 -26.11
CA ASN A 29 23.48 -2.92 -27.38
C ASN A 29 24.17 -4.28 -27.22
N LEU A 30 23.66 -5.13 -26.33
CA LEU A 30 24.28 -6.43 -26.00
C LEU A 30 24.52 -7.27 -27.24
N GLY A 31 25.73 -7.77 -27.41
CA GLY A 31 26.18 -8.57 -28.54
C GLY A 31 26.56 -7.76 -29.79
N ALA A 32 26.53 -6.43 -29.75
CA ALA A 32 26.99 -5.56 -30.84
C ALA A 32 28.39 -4.99 -30.57
N GLU A 33 29.04 -4.44 -31.59
CA GLU A 33 30.38 -3.82 -31.45
C GLU A 33 30.41 -2.65 -30.44
N ASN A 34 29.27 -1.98 -30.27
CA ASN A 34 29.09 -0.87 -29.34
C ASN A 34 28.41 -1.28 -28.03
N GLU A 35 28.56 -2.53 -27.64
CA GLU A 35 28.07 -3.03 -26.35
C GLU A 35 28.65 -2.20 -25.18
N ARG A 36 27.76 -1.84 -24.26
CA ARG A 36 28.16 -1.17 -23.04
C ARG A 36 27.45 -1.80 -21.85
N ILE A 37 28.20 -2.17 -20.82
CA ILE A 37 27.69 -2.65 -19.55
C ILE A 37 28.09 -1.66 -18.45
N VAL A 38 27.08 -1.23 -17.66
CA VAL A 38 27.28 -0.32 -16.53
C VAL A 38 26.74 -0.97 -15.28
N HIS A 39 27.52 -0.90 -14.21
CA HIS A 39 27.13 -1.37 -12.87
C HIS A 39 27.01 -0.16 -11.94
N GLY A 40 25.98 -0.15 -11.11
CA GLY A 40 25.76 0.91 -10.14
C GLY A 40 24.52 0.63 -9.28
N THR A 41 24.13 1.62 -8.51
CA THR A 41 22.85 1.62 -7.80
C THR A 41 21.72 2.13 -8.71
N ALA A 42 20.47 1.85 -8.36
CA ALA A 42 19.33 2.42 -9.08
C ALA A 42 19.38 3.96 -9.12
N ALA A 43 19.83 4.60 -8.01
CA ALA A 43 19.99 6.04 -7.96
C ALA A 43 21.08 6.56 -8.92
N GLU A 44 22.19 5.85 -9.08
CA GLU A 44 23.25 6.21 -10.02
C GLU A 44 22.82 5.99 -11.47
N ILE A 45 22.20 4.85 -11.78
CA ILE A 45 21.72 4.54 -13.14
C ILE A 45 20.62 5.51 -13.58
N ALA A 46 19.76 5.98 -12.66
CA ALA A 46 18.73 6.99 -12.95
C ALA A 46 19.29 8.31 -13.51
N GLN A 47 20.56 8.63 -13.21
CA GLN A 47 21.23 9.86 -13.67
C GLN A 47 21.90 9.69 -15.03
N LEU A 48 21.98 8.48 -15.56
CA LEU A 48 22.65 8.22 -16.83
C LEU A 48 21.71 8.48 -18.01
N SER A 49 22.27 8.98 -19.10
CA SER A 49 21.56 8.95 -20.39
C SER A 49 21.68 7.53 -20.98
N CYS A 50 20.57 6.87 -21.17
CA CYS A 50 20.49 5.50 -21.66
C CYS A 50 19.69 5.45 -22.96
N PRO A 51 20.05 4.60 -23.93
CA PRO A 51 19.22 4.36 -25.10
C PRO A 51 17.88 3.72 -24.72
N ASP A 52 16.88 3.88 -25.57
CA ASP A 52 15.55 3.34 -25.31
C ASP A 52 15.53 1.81 -25.19
N LEU A 53 16.45 1.13 -25.91
CA LEU A 53 16.57 -0.32 -25.87
C LEU A 53 17.76 -0.74 -25.01
N ALA A 54 17.46 -1.21 -23.80
CA ALA A 54 18.46 -1.68 -22.86
C ALA A 54 17.89 -2.83 -22.01
N VAL A 55 18.76 -3.61 -21.40
CA VAL A 55 18.42 -4.65 -20.44
C VAL A 55 18.86 -4.19 -19.03
N LEU A 56 17.95 -4.35 -18.06
CA LEU A 56 18.27 -4.11 -16.65
C LEU A 56 18.21 -5.43 -15.88
N LEU A 57 19.27 -5.73 -15.16
CA LEU A 57 19.27 -6.73 -14.09
C LEU A 57 19.30 -5.98 -12.75
N ILE A 58 18.31 -6.23 -11.92
CA ILE A 58 18.17 -5.59 -10.61
C ILE A 58 18.29 -6.66 -9.54
N GLU A 59 19.26 -6.51 -8.64
CA GLU A 59 19.44 -7.43 -7.53
C GLU A 59 18.70 -6.91 -6.28
N ASN A 60 17.79 -7.75 -5.74
CA ASN A 60 17.13 -7.43 -4.48
C ASN A 60 17.43 -8.48 -3.41
N PRO A 61 18.58 -8.37 -2.72
CA PRO A 61 19.00 -9.35 -1.69
C PRO A 61 18.10 -9.32 -0.45
N ARG A 62 17.26 -8.31 -0.31
CA ARG A 62 16.29 -8.15 0.79
C ARG A 62 14.86 -8.36 0.34
N ALA A 63 14.63 -9.11 -0.73
CA ALA A 63 13.29 -9.45 -1.16
C ALA A 63 12.52 -10.10 -0.01
N ALA A 64 11.44 -9.45 0.44
CA ALA A 64 10.64 -9.96 1.55
C ALA A 64 9.96 -11.27 1.16
N ASN A 65 9.95 -12.24 2.08
CA ASN A 65 9.09 -13.41 1.94
C ASN A 65 7.63 -12.99 2.16
N LYS A 66 6.91 -12.77 1.06
CA LYS A 66 5.51 -12.32 1.09
C LYS A 66 4.54 -13.38 1.64
N ASN A 67 4.97 -14.61 1.82
CA ASN A 67 4.14 -15.69 2.34
C ASN A 67 4.13 -15.77 3.88
N GLU A 68 5.10 -15.11 4.54
CA GLU A 68 5.10 -15.05 6.00
C GLU A 68 4.25 -13.88 6.49
N PRO A 69 3.40 -14.08 7.50
CA PRO A 69 2.65 -12.99 8.12
C PRO A 69 3.58 -11.96 8.75
N ILE A 70 3.15 -10.71 8.77
CA ILE A 70 3.90 -9.65 9.44
C ILE A 70 3.66 -9.78 10.94
N ARG A 71 4.72 -10.02 11.71
CA ARG A 71 4.67 -10.08 13.16
C ARG A 71 4.75 -8.69 13.77
N ASP A 72 4.22 -8.53 14.99
CA ASP A 72 4.20 -7.23 15.68
C ASP A 72 5.61 -6.66 15.91
N GLU A 73 6.62 -7.51 16.18
CA GLU A 73 8.02 -7.11 16.37
C GLU A 73 8.71 -6.64 15.08
N MET A 74 8.17 -6.96 13.91
CA MET A 74 8.70 -6.50 12.63
C MET A 74 8.33 -5.04 12.35
N LEU A 75 7.36 -4.48 13.07
CA LEU A 75 6.82 -3.14 12.85
C LEU A 75 7.40 -2.12 13.82
N THR A 76 7.78 -0.97 13.30
CA THR A 76 8.05 0.22 14.10
C THR A 76 6.72 0.89 14.45
N ARG A 77 6.42 1.12 15.74
CA ARG A 77 5.11 1.64 16.16
C ARG A 77 5.13 2.87 17.07
N GLY A 78 6.19 3.12 17.79
CA GLY A 78 6.25 4.20 18.78
C GLY A 78 5.10 4.13 19.80
N LYS A 79 4.40 5.24 19.98
CA LYS A 79 3.19 5.37 20.83
C LYS A 79 1.88 5.25 20.04
N VAL A 80 1.95 5.09 18.73
CA VAL A 80 0.77 4.99 17.87
C VAL A 80 0.06 3.65 18.10
N PRO A 81 -1.27 3.65 18.32
CA PRO A 81 -2.02 2.40 18.43
C PRO A 81 -1.91 1.55 17.17
N MET A 82 -1.66 0.27 17.35
CA MET A 82 -1.51 -0.69 16.26
C MET A 82 -2.53 -1.82 16.41
N THR A 83 -3.05 -2.31 15.30
CA THR A 83 -3.87 -3.53 15.27
C THR A 83 -2.97 -4.73 15.52
N LYS A 84 -3.28 -5.49 16.58
CA LYS A 84 -2.52 -6.68 16.99
C LYS A 84 -2.55 -7.76 15.93
N GLU A 85 -1.51 -8.58 15.91
CA GLU A 85 -1.25 -9.60 14.89
C GLU A 85 -2.46 -10.50 14.62
N GLU A 86 -3.07 -11.07 15.67
CA GLU A 86 -4.20 -11.99 15.55
C GLU A 86 -5.44 -11.29 14.96
N VAL A 87 -5.74 -10.06 15.42
CA VAL A 87 -6.86 -9.25 14.91
C VAL A 87 -6.60 -8.84 13.46
N ARG A 88 -5.36 -8.49 13.14
CA ARG A 88 -4.93 -8.11 11.80
C ARG A 88 -5.13 -9.27 10.82
N TRP A 89 -4.69 -10.47 11.20
CA TRP A 89 -4.86 -11.67 10.38
C TRP A 89 -6.31 -12.03 10.11
N VAL A 90 -7.14 -12.01 11.14
CA VAL A 90 -8.57 -12.25 10.97
C VAL A 90 -9.19 -11.21 10.04
N SER A 91 -8.89 -9.92 10.25
CA SER A 91 -9.43 -8.83 9.44
C SER A 91 -9.05 -8.93 7.96
N VAL A 92 -7.76 -9.13 7.68
CA VAL A 92 -7.24 -9.21 6.31
C VAL A 92 -7.77 -10.45 5.57
N ASN A 93 -7.90 -11.59 6.26
CA ASN A 93 -8.47 -12.80 5.64
C ASN A 93 -9.98 -12.66 5.39
N ARG A 94 -10.71 -11.92 6.23
CA ARG A 94 -12.15 -11.65 6.02
C ARG A 94 -12.42 -10.71 4.85
N LEU A 95 -11.49 -9.84 4.50
CA LEU A 95 -11.59 -8.97 3.33
C LEU A 95 -11.50 -9.73 2.01
N THR A 96 -10.99 -10.97 2.00
CA THR A 96 -10.86 -11.81 0.78
C THR A 96 -10.18 -11.10 -0.41
N VAL A 97 -9.18 -10.28 -0.11
CA VAL A 97 -8.46 -9.46 -1.10
C VAL A 97 -7.81 -10.32 -2.18
N ARG A 98 -8.04 -9.98 -3.43
CA ARG A 98 -7.43 -10.59 -4.62
C ARG A 98 -6.13 -9.89 -5.00
N PRO A 99 -5.24 -10.55 -5.75
CA PRO A 99 -3.95 -9.95 -6.15
C PRO A 99 -4.05 -8.60 -6.88
N THR A 100 -5.10 -8.38 -7.66
CA THR A 100 -5.29 -7.17 -8.48
C THR A 100 -6.17 -6.09 -7.85
N ASP A 101 -6.67 -6.31 -6.62
CA ASP A 101 -7.63 -5.42 -6.00
C ASP A 101 -7.04 -4.04 -5.65
N THR A 102 -7.88 -3.04 -5.78
CA THR A 102 -7.69 -1.72 -5.17
C THR A 102 -8.31 -1.73 -3.79
N VAL A 103 -7.52 -1.40 -2.77
CA VAL A 103 -7.98 -1.45 -1.37
C VAL A 103 -7.77 -0.11 -0.68
N TRP A 104 -8.76 0.35 0.07
CA TRP A 104 -8.59 1.48 0.99
C TRP A 104 -8.36 0.98 2.41
N ASP A 105 -7.32 1.50 3.06
CA ASP A 105 -7.07 1.34 4.50
C ASP A 105 -7.27 2.69 5.18
N VAL A 106 -8.42 2.87 5.82
CA VAL A 106 -8.83 4.14 6.43
C VAL A 106 -8.42 4.19 7.90
N GLY A 107 -7.58 5.16 8.24
CA GLY A 107 -6.94 5.25 9.55
C GLY A 107 -5.81 4.23 9.67
N ALA A 108 -4.91 4.24 8.70
CA ALA A 108 -3.85 3.25 8.52
C ALA A 108 -2.87 3.14 9.72
N GLY A 109 -2.73 4.20 10.51
CA GLY A 109 -1.86 4.21 11.69
C GLY A 109 -0.41 3.92 11.32
N THR A 110 0.16 2.88 11.92
CA THR A 110 1.54 2.43 11.62
C THR A 110 1.68 1.70 10.30
N GLY A 111 0.58 1.43 9.59
CA GLY A 111 0.58 0.63 8.36
C GLY A 111 0.55 -0.88 8.57
N ALA A 112 0.29 -1.35 9.78
CA ALA A 112 0.33 -2.78 10.08
C ALA A 112 -0.68 -3.58 9.24
N VAL A 113 -1.93 -3.10 9.10
CA VAL A 113 -2.95 -3.70 8.23
C VAL A 113 -2.64 -3.43 6.77
N THR A 114 -2.29 -2.18 6.44
CA THR A 114 -1.87 -1.74 5.10
C THR A 114 -0.88 -2.71 4.45
N LEU A 115 0.16 -3.09 5.18
CA LEU A 115 1.25 -3.92 4.65
C LEU A 115 0.86 -5.40 4.48
N GLU A 116 -0.03 -5.92 5.31
CA GLU A 116 -0.63 -7.24 5.07
C GLU A 116 -1.54 -7.23 3.84
N LEU A 117 -2.35 -6.18 3.67
CA LEU A 117 -3.18 -5.97 2.47
C LEU A 117 -2.31 -5.86 1.22
N ALA A 118 -1.18 -5.14 1.31
CA ALA A 118 -0.23 -4.98 0.21
C ALA A 118 0.39 -6.31 -0.26
N ARG A 119 0.60 -7.26 0.66
CA ARG A 119 1.06 -8.61 0.32
C ARG A 119 -0.02 -9.44 -0.39
N LYS A 120 -1.30 -9.24 -0.03
CA LYS A 120 -2.43 -9.92 -0.68
C LYS A 120 -2.71 -9.36 -2.08
N ALA A 121 -2.78 -8.03 -2.20
CA ALA A 121 -2.98 -7.34 -3.48
C ALA A 121 -1.64 -7.11 -4.19
N SER A 122 -0.91 -8.17 -4.49
CA SER A 122 0.47 -8.10 -5.03
C SER A 122 0.61 -7.31 -6.32
N ASP A 123 -0.41 -7.32 -7.15
CA ASP A 123 -0.51 -6.65 -8.46
C ASP A 123 -1.52 -5.47 -8.42
N GLY A 124 -2.11 -5.25 -7.25
CA GLY A 124 -3.07 -4.20 -6.96
C GLY A 124 -2.44 -3.00 -6.25
N THR A 125 -3.28 -2.11 -5.73
CA THR A 125 -2.83 -0.91 -5.03
C THR A 125 -3.55 -0.72 -3.70
N ILE A 126 -2.82 -0.41 -2.65
CA ILE A 126 -3.37 -0.04 -1.35
C ILE A 126 -3.26 1.46 -1.16
N TYR A 127 -4.39 2.12 -0.93
CA TYR A 127 -4.46 3.52 -0.54
C TYR A 127 -4.59 3.61 0.98
N ALA A 128 -3.50 3.95 1.64
CA ALA A 128 -3.41 4.06 3.09
C ALA A 128 -3.66 5.50 3.53
N VAL A 129 -4.83 5.77 4.07
CA VAL A 129 -5.26 7.10 4.48
C VAL A 129 -5.00 7.31 5.96
N GLU A 130 -4.21 8.32 6.31
CA GLU A 130 -3.89 8.67 7.69
C GLU A 130 -3.74 10.19 7.82
N ARG A 131 -4.16 10.75 8.96
CA ARG A 131 -4.13 12.21 9.22
C ARG A 131 -3.10 12.66 10.25
N LYS A 132 -2.61 11.73 11.08
CA LYS A 132 -1.69 12.07 12.16
C LYS A 132 -0.24 12.03 11.70
N PRO A 133 0.51 13.14 11.76
CA PRO A 133 1.89 13.18 11.26
C PRO A 133 2.81 12.11 11.86
N GLU A 134 2.67 11.82 13.16
CA GLU A 134 3.47 10.79 13.81
C GLU A 134 3.16 9.37 13.29
N ALA A 135 1.92 9.10 12.90
CA ALA A 135 1.52 7.83 12.31
C ALA A 135 1.98 7.73 10.85
N ILE A 136 1.87 8.81 10.09
CA ILE A 136 2.34 8.91 8.70
C ILE A 136 3.85 8.63 8.64
N ALA A 137 4.64 9.21 9.52
CA ALA A 137 6.08 8.95 9.58
C ALA A 137 6.40 7.46 9.79
N LEU A 138 5.70 6.80 10.72
CA LEU A 138 5.84 5.36 10.97
C LEU A 138 5.35 4.51 9.80
N LEU A 139 4.27 4.91 9.14
CA LEU A 139 3.74 4.25 7.95
C LEU A 139 4.76 4.28 6.80
N HIS A 140 5.42 5.42 6.56
CA HIS A 140 6.50 5.52 5.58
C HIS A 140 7.68 4.60 5.94
N GLU A 141 8.14 4.62 7.20
CA GLU A 141 9.22 3.77 7.66
C GLU A 141 8.90 2.28 7.48
N ASN A 142 7.72 1.85 7.94
CA ASN A 142 7.29 0.46 7.83
C ASN A 142 7.07 0.03 6.37
N ARG A 143 6.57 0.92 5.50
CA ARG A 143 6.41 0.69 4.06
C ARG A 143 7.74 0.30 3.42
N ILE A 144 8.80 1.05 3.70
CA ILE A 144 10.14 0.76 3.18
C ILE A 144 10.69 -0.52 3.79
N LYS A 145 10.64 -0.64 5.12
CA LYS A 145 11.16 -1.77 5.88
C LYS A 145 10.57 -3.13 5.46
N LEU A 146 9.28 -3.15 5.14
CA LEU A 146 8.53 -4.37 4.82
C LEU A 146 8.12 -4.47 3.34
N SER A 147 8.76 -3.68 2.48
CA SER A 147 8.62 -3.76 1.02
C SER A 147 7.18 -3.55 0.51
N GLY A 148 6.46 -2.61 1.09
CA GLY A 148 5.10 -2.22 0.69
C GLY A 148 5.09 -1.31 -0.55
N TYR A 149 5.64 -1.75 -1.66
CA TYR A 149 5.86 -0.90 -2.86
C TYR A 149 4.57 -0.51 -3.58
N ASN A 150 3.52 -1.30 -3.43
CA ASN A 150 2.19 -1.03 -3.98
C ASN A 150 1.29 -0.23 -3.01
N VAL A 151 1.86 0.36 -1.95
CA VAL A 151 1.16 1.22 -1.01
C VAL A 151 1.34 2.68 -1.41
N LYS A 152 0.22 3.39 -1.60
CA LYS A 152 0.15 4.84 -1.74
C LYS A 152 -0.36 5.45 -0.45
N ILE A 153 0.46 6.29 0.17
CA ILE A 153 0.10 6.96 1.43
C ILE A 153 -0.61 8.27 1.09
N ILE A 154 -1.81 8.43 1.64
CA ILE A 154 -2.65 9.62 1.44
C ILE A 154 -2.79 10.32 2.79
N GLU A 155 -2.22 11.50 2.88
CA GLU A 155 -2.24 12.31 4.08
C GLU A 155 -3.53 13.13 4.15
N GLY A 156 -4.30 12.94 5.19
CA GLY A 156 -5.53 13.71 5.40
C GLY A 156 -6.61 12.95 6.16
N PRO A 157 -7.67 13.66 6.55
CA PRO A 157 -8.83 13.04 7.18
C PRO A 157 -9.73 12.36 6.15
N ALA A 158 -10.35 11.23 6.52
CA ALA A 158 -11.44 10.64 5.77
C ALA A 158 -12.78 11.27 6.22
N PRO A 159 -13.76 11.46 5.30
CA PRO A 159 -13.77 10.94 3.92
C PRO A 159 -13.08 11.83 2.88
N GLU A 160 -12.73 13.09 3.15
CA GLU A 160 -12.22 14.03 2.14
C GLU A 160 -11.01 13.49 1.37
N ALA A 161 -10.11 12.82 2.08
CA ALA A 161 -8.92 12.20 1.47
C ALA A 161 -9.25 10.99 0.56
N LEU A 162 -10.51 10.52 0.56
CA LEU A 162 -10.96 9.40 -0.27
C LEU A 162 -11.62 9.84 -1.58
N GLU A 163 -12.11 11.08 -1.67
CA GLU A 163 -12.99 11.55 -2.77
C GLU A 163 -12.39 11.41 -4.17
N ASN A 164 -11.07 11.56 -4.29
CA ASN A 164 -10.37 11.51 -5.59
C ASN A 164 -9.58 10.22 -5.79
N LEU A 165 -9.78 9.22 -4.95
CA LEU A 165 -9.11 7.93 -5.11
C LEU A 165 -9.88 7.04 -6.10
N PRO A 166 -9.17 6.13 -6.79
CA PRO A 166 -9.85 5.08 -7.56
C PRO A 166 -10.82 4.29 -6.68
N ALA A 167 -11.96 3.90 -7.26
CA ALA A 167 -12.97 3.10 -6.57
C ALA A 167 -12.34 1.81 -6.00
N PRO A 168 -12.55 1.49 -4.72
CA PRO A 168 -11.94 0.32 -4.10
C PRO A 168 -12.80 -0.93 -4.31
N ASP A 169 -12.15 -2.07 -4.41
CA ASP A 169 -12.80 -3.38 -4.33
C ASP A 169 -13.14 -3.73 -2.86
N CYS A 170 -12.22 -3.40 -1.96
CA CYS A 170 -12.34 -3.67 -0.52
C CYS A 170 -11.93 -2.45 0.31
N VAL A 171 -12.55 -2.31 1.50
CA VAL A 171 -12.23 -1.24 2.46
C VAL A 171 -11.99 -1.83 3.85
N PHE A 172 -10.87 -1.48 4.45
CA PHE A 172 -10.64 -1.68 5.88
C PHE A 172 -10.75 -0.35 6.62
N VAL A 173 -11.45 -0.32 7.75
CA VAL A 173 -11.57 0.88 8.59
C VAL A 173 -10.99 0.60 9.97
N GLY A 174 -9.75 1.04 10.17
CA GLY A 174 -9.04 0.99 11.45
C GLY A 174 -9.37 2.18 12.36
N GLY A 175 -9.75 3.32 11.78
CA GLY A 175 -10.16 4.51 12.49
C GLY A 175 -10.88 5.53 11.61
N SER A 176 -12.10 5.92 11.99
CA SER A 176 -12.95 6.85 11.23
C SER A 176 -12.90 8.30 11.69
N GLY A 177 -12.23 8.57 12.82
CA GLY A 177 -12.28 9.91 13.43
C GLY A 177 -13.68 10.36 13.87
N GLY A 178 -14.63 9.43 14.00
CA GLY A 178 -16.04 9.69 14.31
C GLY A 178 -16.95 9.86 13.08
N ARG A 179 -16.41 9.73 11.87
CA ARG A 179 -17.11 9.95 10.59
C ARG A 179 -17.39 8.64 9.84
N MET A 180 -17.65 7.57 10.56
CA MET A 180 -17.91 6.24 9.98
C MET A 180 -19.05 6.26 8.98
N ARG A 181 -20.15 6.96 9.27
CA ARG A 181 -21.31 7.02 8.38
C ARG A 181 -20.95 7.52 6.99
N GLU A 182 -20.24 8.64 6.92
CA GLU A 182 -19.81 9.25 5.65
C GLU A 182 -18.87 8.33 4.87
N ILE A 183 -17.98 7.63 5.55
CA ILE A 183 -17.08 6.64 4.93
C ILE A 183 -17.89 5.47 4.35
N LEU A 184 -18.90 4.98 5.07
CA LEU A 184 -19.77 3.89 4.62
C LEU A 184 -20.65 4.31 3.44
N GLU A 185 -21.19 5.53 3.45
CA GLU A 185 -21.96 6.09 2.34
C GLU A 185 -21.09 6.16 1.07
N LEU A 186 -19.87 6.68 1.18
CA LEU A 186 -18.91 6.75 0.08
C LEU A 186 -18.53 5.36 -0.45
N ALA A 187 -18.31 4.40 0.44
CA ALA A 187 -18.03 3.02 0.06
C ALA A 187 -19.21 2.38 -0.69
N ARG A 188 -20.44 2.62 -0.25
CA ARG A 188 -21.66 2.16 -0.93
C ARG A 188 -21.79 2.75 -2.33
N GLU A 189 -21.56 4.06 -2.50
CA GLU A 189 -21.58 4.74 -3.80
C GLU A 189 -20.58 4.13 -4.78
N ASN A 190 -19.39 3.72 -4.29
CA ASN A 190 -18.37 3.05 -5.06
C ASN A 190 -18.61 1.54 -5.27
N LYS A 191 -19.74 0.99 -4.82
CA LYS A 191 -20.14 -0.42 -4.95
C LYS A 191 -19.06 -1.39 -4.42
N VAL A 192 -18.48 -1.08 -3.26
CA VAL A 192 -17.44 -1.87 -2.61
C VAL A 192 -17.94 -3.28 -2.32
N GLN A 193 -17.13 -4.29 -2.63
CA GLN A 193 -17.48 -5.71 -2.44
C GLN A 193 -17.46 -6.14 -0.97
N CYS A 194 -16.52 -5.59 -0.19
CA CYS A 194 -16.34 -5.97 1.20
C CYS A 194 -15.81 -4.81 2.04
N ILE A 195 -16.40 -4.61 3.22
CA ILE A 195 -15.93 -3.68 4.23
C ILE A 195 -15.68 -4.43 5.52
N VAL A 196 -14.50 -4.24 6.10
CA VAL A 196 -14.16 -4.76 7.42
C VAL A 196 -13.81 -3.59 8.34
N VAL A 197 -14.43 -3.56 9.50
CA VAL A 197 -14.12 -2.61 10.57
C VAL A 197 -13.38 -3.33 11.70
N LYS A 198 -12.44 -2.65 12.32
CA LYS A 198 -11.58 -3.22 13.36
C LYS A 198 -12.37 -3.77 14.55
N ASP A 199 -13.40 -3.05 15.00
CA ASP A 199 -14.29 -3.42 16.10
C ASP A 199 -15.63 -2.68 16.03
N PHE A 200 -16.63 -3.16 16.73
CA PHE A 200 -17.97 -2.55 16.73
C PHE A 200 -18.00 -1.12 17.24
N SER A 201 -17.14 -0.75 18.16
CA SER A 201 -17.06 0.63 18.66
C SER A 201 -16.64 1.63 17.59
N ARG A 202 -16.04 1.15 16.51
CA ARG A 202 -15.70 1.94 15.31
C ARG A 202 -16.87 2.07 14.35
N PHE A 203 -17.72 1.06 14.31
CA PHE A 203 -18.87 1.02 13.43
C PHE A 203 -20.01 1.92 13.90
N ALA A 204 -20.38 1.84 15.18
CA ALA A 204 -21.43 2.67 15.77
C ALA A 204 -21.21 2.88 17.27
N ARG A 205 -21.68 4.05 17.77
CA ARG A 205 -21.56 4.39 19.20
C ARG A 205 -22.71 3.81 20.03
N ASN A 206 -23.81 3.41 19.40
CA ASN A 206 -24.95 2.82 20.06
C ASN A 206 -25.64 1.79 19.16
N TYR A 207 -26.51 0.97 19.76
CA TYR A 207 -27.22 -0.11 19.09
C TYR A 207 -28.16 0.38 17.97
N ILE A 208 -28.80 1.53 18.15
CA ILE A 208 -29.76 2.11 17.19
C ILE A 208 -29.02 2.51 15.91
N GLU A 209 -27.88 3.20 16.03
CA GLU A 209 -27.04 3.60 14.92
C GLU A 209 -26.52 2.38 14.15
N MET A 210 -26.14 1.32 14.87
CA MET A 210 -25.70 0.06 14.27
C MET A 210 -26.83 -0.62 13.49
N GLY A 211 -28.05 -0.66 14.03
CA GLY A 211 -29.24 -1.19 13.33
C GLY A 211 -29.50 -0.43 12.04
N THR A 212 -29.42 0.90 12.06
CA THR A 212 -29.57 1.73 10.87
C THR A 212 -28.56 1.38 9.77
N TYR A 213 -27.30 1.15 10.12
CA TYR A 213 -26.28 0.75 9.14
C TYR A 213 -26.56 -0.62 8.52
N LEU A 214 -26.97 -1.60 9.35
CA LEU A 214 -27.25 -2.97 8.88
C LEU A 214 -28.53 -3.02 8.02
N GLU A 215 -29.56 -2.28 8.39
CA GLU A 215 -30.86 -2.33 7.72
C GLU A 215 -30.98 -1.40 6.51
N GLN A 216 -30.34 -0.22 6.53
CA GLN A 216 -30.53 0.82 5.51
C GLN A 216 -29.34 0.96 4.57
N ILE A 217 -28.11 0.76 5.05
CA ILE A 217 -26.90 0.95 4.25
C ILE A 217 -26.42 -0.37 3.65
N PHE A 218 -26.50 -1.45 4.39
CA PHE A 218 -26.14 -2.81 3.95
C PHE A 218 -27.30 -3.79 4.18
N PRO A 219 -28.44 -3.62 3.49
CA PRO A 219 -29.52 -4.60 3.57
C PRO A 219 -29.03 -5.95 3.03
N PHE A 220 -29.24 -7.03 3.77
CA PHE A 220 -28.94 -8.41 3.38
C PHE A 220 -29.83 -8.88 2.23
#